data_c4815a426a81b4ca98eebaa6a89acae7
#
_entry.id   c4815a426a81b4ca98eebaa6a89acae7
#
_cell.length_a   1.000
_cell.length_b   1.000
_cell.length_c   1.000
_cell.angle_alpha   90.00
_cell.angle_beta   90.00
_cell.angle_gamma   90.00
#
_symmetry.space_group_name_H-M   'P 1'
#
loop_
_entity.id
_entity.type
_entity.pdbx_description
1 polymer ?
#
loop_
_entity_poly.entity_id
_entity_poly.type
_entity_poly.pdbx_seq_one_letter_code
_entity_poly.pdbx_strand_id
1 'polypeptide(L)'
;NLQEQRIYVVQSEAGLAKIDKVTPCRYGAPTVIVVAFDAGNVFTYPGGKRNSGVEDASIVAAHMMLAAANEGVDSCWINFFNPEDMARELGLPENEEVLMMLDLGYAAPGTTPLPTHNKRKELSETVSYL
;
A
#
# COMPACT_ATOMS: atom_id res chain seq x y z
N ASN A 1 1.65 17.16 -12.65
CA ASN A 1 1.84 15.71 -12.70
C ASN A 1 3.31 15.37 -12.44
N LEU A 2 3.67 15.18 -11.18
CA LEU A 2 5.05 14.95 -10.75
C LEU A 2 5.46 13.48 -10.83
N GLN A 3 4.49 12.57 -10.79
CA GLN A 3 4.69 11.11 -10.84
C GLN A 3 5.71 10.64 -9.79
N GLU A 4 5.56 11.11 -8.58
CA GLU A 4 6.44 10.85 -7.45
C GLU A 4 6.34 9.42 -6.90
N GLN A 5 5.32 8.65 -7.28
CA GLN A 5 5.17 7.27 -6.81
C GLN A 5 6.36 6.39 -7.20
N ARG A 6 6.72 5.49 -6.30
CA ARG A 6 7.74 4.44 -6.48
C ARG A 6 7.11 3.10 -6.16
N ILE A 7 7.27 2.15 -7.06
CA ILE A 7 6.62 0.84 -6.97
C ILE A 7 7.71 -0.24 -6.99
N TYR A 8 7.75 -1.04 -5.95
CA TYR A 8 8.70 -2.13 -5.81
C TYR A 8 7.97 -3.47 -5.81
N VAL A 9 8.23 -4.30 -6.80
CA VAL A 9 7.66 -5.64 -6.87
C VAL A 9 8.63 -6.62 -6.23
N VAL A 10 8.22 -7.24 -5.14
CA VAL A 10 9.02 -8.17 -4.36
C VAL A 10 8.46 -9.59 -4.55
N GLN A 11 9.22 -10.45 -5.21
CA GLN A 11 8.85 -11.84 -5.50
C GLN A 11 9.97 -12.83 -5.15
N SER A 12 11.23 -12.34 -5.02
CA SER A 12 12.33 -13.22 -4.67
C SER A 12 12.22 -13.68 -3.21
N GLU A 13 12.60 -14.91 -2.94
CA GLU A 13 12.63 -15.47 -1.59
C GLU A 13 13.40 -14.57 -0.61
N ALA A 14 14.56 -14.07 -1.04
CA ALA A 14 15.38 -13.16 -0.24
C ALA A 14 14.67 -11.82 0.05
N GLY A 15 13.94 -11.27 -0.93
CA GLY A 15 13.16 -10.04 -0.77
C GLY A 15 11.98 -10.23 0.16
N LEU A 16 11.23 -11.32 -0.01
CA LEU A 16 10.10 -11.67 0.85
C LEU A 16 10.56 -11.92 2.31
N ALA A 17 11.70 -12.58 2.50
CA ALA A 17 12.28 -12.78 3.82
C ALA A 17 12.67 -11.45 4.52
N LYS A 18 13.02 -10.41 3.77
CA LYS A 18 13.25 -9.07 4.32
C LYS A 18 11.95 -8.44 4.84
N ILE A 19 10.86 -8.58 4.08
CA ILE A 19 9.53 -8.11 4.50
C ILE A 19 9.10 -8.84 5.79
N ASP A 20 9.28 -10.16 5.85
CA ASP A 20 8.91 -10.99 7.01
C ASP A 20 9.65 -10.61 8.30
N LYS A 21 10.83 -9.98 8.23
CA LYS A 21 11.52 -9.43 9.39
C LYS A 21 10.84 -8.18 9.94
N VAL A 22 10.14 -7.43 9.11
CA VAL A 22 9.54 -6.14 9.46
C VAL A 22 8.08 -6.29 9.89
N THR A 23 7.35 -7.23 9.29
CA THR A 23 5.94 -7.45 9.58
C THR A 23 5.54 -8.90 9.45
N PRO A 24 4.65 -9.41 10.34
CA PRO A 24 4.05 -10.74 10.16
C PRO A 24 2.90 -10.75 9.14
N CYS A 25 2.52 -9.57 8.61
CA CYS A 25 1.28 -9.40 7.88
C CYS A 25 1.38 -9.65 6.36
N ARG A 26 2.46 -10.28 5.89
CA ARG A 26 2.52 -10.77 4.51
C ARG A 26 1.61 -11.98 4.25
N TYR A 27 1.25 -12.71 5.30
CA TYR A 27 0.33 -13.87 5.24
C TYR A 27 0.71 -14.96 4.22
N GLY A 28 2.00 -15.06 3.87
CA GLY A 28 2.47 -16.02 2.88
C GLY A 28 2.25 -15.60 1.42
N ALA A 29 1.83 -14.37 1.15
CA ALA A 29 1.66 -13.87 -0.20
C ALA A 29 2.94 -14.07 -1.03
N PRO A 30 2.86 -14.63 -2.25
CA PRO A 30 4.03 -14.90 -3.09
C PRO A 30 4.56 -13.64 -3.79
N THR A 31 3.76 -12.59 -3.84
CA THR A 31 4.11 -11.31 -4.44
C THR A 31 3.66 -10.19 -3.53
N VAL A 32 4.56 -9.26 -3.27
CA VAL A 32 4.27 -8.04 -2.51
C VAL A 32 4.65 -6.84 -3.38
N ILE A 33 3.75 -5.89 -3.50
CA ILE A 33 4.04 -4.58 -4.08
C ILE A 33 4.22 -3.59 -2.93
N VAL A 34 5.43 -3.07 -2.76
CA VAL A 34 5.69 -1.97 -1.82
C VAL A 34 5.49 -0.66 -2.56
N VAL A 35 4.63 0.18 -2.03
CA VAL A 35 4.30 1.50 -2.58
C VAL A 35 4.97 2.56 -1.73
N ALA A 36 5.77 3.38 -2.39
CA ALA A 36 6.48 4.50 -1.81
C ALA A 36 6.31 5.75 -2.69
N PHE A 37 6.82 6.87 -2.27
CA PHE A 37 6.91 8.08 -3.07
C PHE A 37 8.22 8.82 -2.81
N ASP A 38 8.69 9.55 -3.80
CA ASP A 38 9.87 10.42 -3.72
C ASP A 38 9.50 11.73 -3.00
N ALA A 39 9.87 11.83 -1.73
CA ALA A 39 9.58 12.99 -0.89
C ALA A 39 10.24 14.29 -1.39
N GLY A 40 11.28 14.18 -2.22
CA GLY A 40 11.94 15.33 -2.86
C GLY A 40 11.21 15.86 -4.09
N ASN A 41 10.22 15.12 -4.62
CA ASN A 41 9.50 15.46 -5.85
C ASN A 41 7.99 15.55 -5.67
N VAL A 42 7.52 16.00 -4.53
CA VAL A 42 6.11 16.14 -4.20
C VAL A 42 5.60 17.57 -4.40
N PHE A 43 4.31 17.73 -4.70
CA PHE A 43 3.66 19.03 -4.65
C PHE A 43 3.36 19.42 -3.20
N THR A 44 3.87 20.56 -2.78
CA THR A 44 3.57 21.12 -1.44
C THR A 44 2.36 22.04 -1.56
N TYR A 45 1.32 21.77 -0.78
CA TYR A 45 0.10 22.58 -0.77
C TYR A 45 0.36 23.98 -0.18
N PRO A 46 -0.39 25.01 -0.63
CA PRO A 46 -0.35 26.33 -0.02
C PRO A 46 -0.51 26.23 1.50
N GLY A 47 0.39 26.89 2.25
CA GLY A 47 0.46 26.81 3.70
C GLY A 47 1.49 25.77 4.23
N GLY A 48 2.09 24.96 3.37
CA GLY A 48 3.28 24.13 3.67
C GLY A 48 3.08 22.97 4.64
N LYS A 49 1.83 22.68 5.06
CA LYS A 49 1.56 21.67 6.11
C LYS A 49 1.42 20.23 5.61
N ARG A 50 1.24 20.05 4.31
CA ARG A 50 1.11 18.74 3.67
C ARG A 50 1.58 18.78 2.23
N ASN A 51 1.81 17.60 1.67
CA ASN A 51 2.20 17.39 0.28
C ASN A 51 1.34 16.30 -0.38
N SER A 52 1.51 16.12 -1.70
CA SER A 52 0.75 15.16 -2.50
C SER A 52 1.19 13.70 -2.35
N GLY A 53 2.33 13.42 -1.74
CA GLY A 53 2.95 12.09 -1.79
C GLY A 53 2.03 10.97 -1.34
N VAL A 54 1.40 11.10 -0.17
CA VAL A 54 0.45 10.10 0.34
C VAL A 54 -0.80 10.01 -0.54
N GLU A 55 -1.32 11.15 -1.02
CA GLU A 55 -2.54 11.19 -1.85
C GLU A 55 -2.29 10.48 -3.17
N ASP A 56 -1.25 10.86 -3.91
CA ASP A 56 -0.93 10.30 -5.23
C ASP A 56 -0.56 8.81 -5.14
N ALA A 57 0.27 8.43 -4.16
CA ALA A 57 0.62 7.03 -3.92
C ALA A 57 -0.61 6.17 -3.55
N SER A 58 -1.54 6.70 -2.75
CA SER A 58 -2.78 6.00 -2.39
C SER A 58 -3.71 5.81 -3.59
N ILE A 59 -3.82 6.80 -4.48
CA ILE A 59 -4.61 6.70 -5.71
C ILE A 59 -4.06 5.57 -6.58
N VAL A 60 -2.73 5.52 -6.78
CA VAL A 60 -2.08 4.46 -7.57
C VAL A 60 -2.31 3.09 -6.93
N ALA A 61 -2.12 2.97 -5.61
CA ALA A 61 -2.35 1.71 -4.89
C ALA A 61 -3.79 1.22 -5.02
N ALA A 62 -4.78 2.11 -4.90
CA ALA A 62 -6.19 1.75 -5.08
C ALA A 62 -6.48 1.26 -6.50
N HIS A 63 -5.90 1.89 -7.52
CA HIS A 63 -6.06 1.43 -8.91
C HIS A 63 -5.37 0.07 -9.15
N MET A 64 -4.22 -0.20 -8.51
CA MET A 64 -3.58 -1.51 -8.58
C MET A 64 -4.45 -2.61 -7.96
N MET A 65 -5.14 -2.34 -6.84
CA MET A 65 -6.10 -3.28 -6.27
C MET A 65 -7.26 -3.59 -7.23
N LEU A 66 -7.81 -2.57 -7.89
CA LEU A 66 -8.86 -2.76 -8.89
C LEU A 66 -8.36 -3.54 -10.11
N ALA A 67 -7.14 -3.26 -10.57
CA ALA A 67 -6.53 -4.00 -11.67
C ALA A 67 -6.30 -5.48 -11.28
N ALA A 68 -5.77 -5.75 -10.08
CA ALA A 68 -5.61 -7.12 -9.58
C ALA A 68 -6.96 -7.87 -9.55
N ALA A 69 -8.01 -7.23 -9.03
CA ALA A 69 -9.35 -7.83 -8.99
C ALA A 69 -9.90 -8.11 -10.40
N ASN A 70 -9.66 -7.23 -11.39
CA ASN A 70 -10.04 -7.44 -12.78
C ASN A 70 -9.33 -8.65 -13.41
N GLU A 71 -8.09 -8.92 -13.00
CA GLU A 71 -7.32 -10.09 -13.43
C GLU A 71 -7.61 -11.35 -12.58
N GLY A 72 -8.55 -11.28 -11.64
CA GLY A 72 -8.92 -12.39 -10.76
C GLY A 72 -7.86 -12.70 -9.70
N VAL A 73 -7.01 -11.72 -9.35
CA VAL A 73 -6.00 -11.84 -8.30
C VAL A 73 -6.52 -11.15 -7.04
N ASP A 74 -6.48 -11.87 -5.93
CA ASP A 74 -6.81 -11.29 -4.62
C ASP A 74 -5.69 -10.37 -4.14
N SER A 75 -6.08 -9.34 -3.39
CA SER A 75 -5.14 -8.38 -2.82
C SER A 75 -5.48 -8.01 -1.39
N CYS A 76 -4.46 -7.65 -0.60
CA CYS A 76 -4.63 -7.16 0.75
C CYS A 76 -3.76 -5.93 0.98
N TRP A 77 -4.38 -4.81 1.38
CA TRP A 77 -3.69 -3.58 1.76
C TRP A 77 -3.14 -3.67 3.17
N ILE A 78 -1.82 -3.54 3.32
CA ILE A 78 -1.12 -3.69 4.59
C ILE A 78 -0.40 -2.41 4.98
N ASN A 79 -0.71 -1.90 6.19
CA ASN A 79 -0.03 -0.78 6.83
C ASN A 79 0.58 -1.14 8.20
N PHE A 80 0.47 -2.40 8.63
CA PHE A 80 0.94 -2.82 9.95
C PHE A 80 2.44 -3.13 9.94
N PHE A 81 3.25 -2.09 9.77
CA PHE A 81 4.70 -2.14 9.85
C PHE A 81 5.27 -0.73 10.06
N ASN A 82 6.54 -0.63 10.46
CA ASN A 82 7.26 0.65 10.49
C ASN A 82 7.79 0.95 9.07
N PRO A 83 7.37 2.05 8.41
CA PRO A 83 7.81 2.40 7.06
C PRO A 83 9.32 2.61 6.90
N GLU A 84 9.96 3.20 7.92
CA GLU A 84 11.41 3.45 7.91
C GLU A 84 12.20 2.13 8.00
N ASP A 85 11.73 1.18 8.81
CA ASP A 85 12.32 -0.15 8.90
C ASP A 85 12.17 -0.92 7.60
N MET A 86 11.01 -0.79 6.93
CA MET A 86 10.76 -1.40 5.62
C MET A 86 11.69 -0.83 4.55
N ALA A 87 11.81 0.49 4.49
CA ALA A 87 12.71 1.16 3.56
C ALA A 87 14.17 0.72 3.77
N ARG A 88 14.63 0.69 5.03
CA ARG A 88 15.98 0.28 5.38
C ARG A 88 16.25 -1.19 5.06
N GLU A 89 15.36 -2.11 5.41
CA GLU A 89 15.54 -3.54 5.18
C GLU A 89 15.55 -3.88 3.68
N LEU A 90 14.73 -3.19 2.89
CA LEU A 90 14.70 -3.34 1.43
C LEU A 90 15.85 -2.59 0.73
N GLY A 91 16.51 -1.64 1.38
CA GLY A 91 17.58 -0.83 0.83
C GLY A 91 17.08 0.23 -0.15
N LEU A 92 15.94 0.86 0.15
CA LEU A 92 15.37 1.92 -0.66
C LEU A 92 16.16 3.24 -0.52
N PRO A 93 16.09 4.14 -1.51
CA PRO A 93 16.70 5.47 -1.44
C PRO A 93 16.20 6.28 -0.22
N GLU A 94 17.09 7.09 0.38
CA GLU A 94 16.77 7.87 1.57
C GLU A 94 15.68 8.94 1.36
N ASN A 95 15.50 9.39 0.11
CA ASN A 95 14.46 10.35 -0.26
C ASN A 95 13.10 9.70 -0.54
N GLU A 96 12.97 8.41 -0.36
CA GLU A 96 11.71 7.71 -0.59
C GLU A 96 11.03 7.32 0.72
N GLU A 97 9.76 7.66 0.82
CA GLU A 97 8.91 7.30 1.95
C GLU A 97 7.99 6.15 1.58
N VAL A 98 8.04 5.06 2.34
CA VAL A 98 7.14 3.91 2.16
C VAL A 98 5.77 4.26 2.72
N LEU A 99 4.73 4.10 1.90
CA LEU A 99 3.35 4.32 2.31
C LEU A 99 2.69 3.04 2.84
N MET A 100 2.73 1.98 2.06
CA MET A 100 2.04 0.72 2.34
C MET A 100 2.62 -0.41 1.49
N MET A 101 2.19 -1.62 1.77
CA MET A 101 2.40 -2.73 0.85
C MET A 101 1.07 -3.37 0.44
N LEU A 102 1.03 -3.93 -0.76
CA LEU A 102 -0.08 -4.66 -1.31
C LEU A 102 0.35 -6.12 -1.51
N ASP A 103 -0.20 -7.01 -0.70
CA ASP A 103 -0.03 -8.44 -0.87
C ASP A 103 -0.91 -8.92 -2.03
N LEU A 104 -0.33 -9.72 -2.93
CA LEU A 104 -1.03 -10.30 -4.06
C LEU A 104 -0.94 -11.83 -4.01
N GLY A 105 -2.07 -12.48 -4.31
CA GLY A 105 -2.13 -13.94 -4.32
C GLY A 105 -3.56 -14.43 -4.58
N TYR A 106 -3.85 -15.60 -4.04
CA TYR A 106 -5.19 -16.20 -4.09
C TYR A 106 -5.58 -16.65 -2.70
N ALA A 107 -6.82 -16.38 -2.32
CA ALA A 107 -7.35 -16.83 -1.05
C ALA A 107 -7.28 -18.36 -0.92
N ALA A 108 -6.86 -18.84 0.25
CA ALA A 108 -6.87 -20.28 0.50
C ALA A 108 -8.29 -20.84 0.45
N PRO A 109 -8.49 -22.10 -0.02
CA PRO A 109 -9.81 -22.71 -0.05
C PRO A 109 -10.52 -22.63 1.31
N GLY A 110 -11.78 -22.19 1.30
CA GLY A 110 -12.58 -22.04 2.52
C GLY A 110 -12.34 -20.77 3.31
N THR A 111 -11.43 -19.90 2.88
CA THR A 111 -11.23 -18.57 3.48
C THR A 111 -12.42 -17.68 3.17
N THR A 112 -12.89 -16.95 4.17
CA THR A 112 -13.94 -15.94 4.04
C THR A 112 -13.44 -14.58 4.53
N PRO A 113 -13.90 -13.47 3.94
CA PRO A 113 -13.58 -12.15 4.45
C PRO A 113 -13.98 -11.97 5.92
N LEU A 114 -13.24 -11.13 6.63
CA LEU A 114 -13.60 -10.78 8.00
C LEU A 114 -15.02 -10.20 8.06
N PRO A 115 -15.78 -10.42 9.16
CA PRO A 115 -17.14 -9.90 9.31
C PRO A 115 -17.27 -8.38 9.13
N THR A 116 -16.16 -7.66 9.34
CA THR A 116 -16.09 -6.19 9.16
C THR A 116 -15.86 -5.75 7.72
N HIS A 117 -15.49 -6.68 6.81
CA HIS A 117 -15.11 -6.35 5.44
C HIS A 117 -16.19 -5.57 4.68
N ASN A 118 -17.45 -5.94 4.88
CA ASN A 118 -18.60 -5.31 4.22
C ASN A 118 -19.31 -4.25 5.07
N LYS A 119 -18.80 -3.94 6.28
CA LYS A 119 -19.42 -2.89 7.10
C LYS A 119 -19.18 -1.53 6.49
N ARG A 120 -20.21 -0.74 6.38
CA ARG A 120 -20.16 0.66 5.92
C ARG A 120 -20.96 1.51 6.92
N LYS A 121 -20.55 2.74 7.06
CA LYS A 121 -21.34 3.76 7.74
C LYS A 121 -22.49 4.19 6.86
N GLU A 122 -23.55 4.71 7.49
CA GLU A 122 -24.62 5.36 6.74
C GLU A 122 -24.07 6.62 6.03
N LEU A 123 -24.61 6.92 4.85
CA LEU A 123 -24.15 8.08 4.08
C LEU A 123 -24.29 9.40 4.86
N SER A 124 -25.31 9.52 5.70
CA SER A 124 -25.54 10.68 6.56
C SER A 124 -24.43 10.94 7.60
N GLU A 125 -23.60 9.92 7.90
CA GLU A 125 -22.45 10.08 8.79
C GLU A 125 -21.20 10.60 8.06
N THR A 126 -21.19 10.53 6.74
CA THR A 126 -20.00 10.80 5.93
C THR A 126 -20.21 11.87 4.85
N VAL A 127 -21.46 12.20 4.55
CA VAL A 127 -21.86 13.19 3.53
C VAL A 127 -22.66 14.31 4.18
N SER A 128 -22.26 15.54 3.93
CA SER A 128 -22.99 16.75 4.34
C SER A 128 -23.21 17.65 3.12
N TYR A 129 -24.39 18.26 3.06
CA TYR A 129 -24.73 19.25 2.03
C TYR A 129 -24.59 20.65 2.66
N LEU A 130 -23.81 21.54 2.02
CA LEU A 130 -23.53 22.91 2.47
C LEU A 130 -24.16 23.91 1.53
#